data_703146536e25fdf7a70b15b2e9e04a12
#
_entry.id   703146536e25fdf7a70b15b2e9e04a12
#
_cell.length_a   1.000
_cell.length_b   1.000
_cell.length_c   1.000
_cell.angle_alpha   90.00
_cell.angle_beta   90.00
_cell.angle_gamma   90.00
#
_symmetry.space_group_name_H-M   'P 1'
#
loop_
_entity.id
_entity.type
_entity.pdbx_description
1 polymer ?
#
loop_
_entity_poly.entity_id
_entity_poly.type
_entity_poly.pdbx_seq_one_letter_code
_entity_poly.pdbx_strand_id
1 'polypeptide(L)'
;MPTEGRVTVRGRVAPMLELGAGFDREMTGRENVYLNGAVLGFRRADMEERFDRIVDFAGVREFIDLPLRTYSSGMVARLGFAVATDVPPGILIVDEVLSVGDAEFNQKAEQRIRELHDKSEAVLMVSHNLSLMRAMCQRVAWLDHGRLRAVGDPADVVAQYQTAVAERQLV
;
A
#
# COMPACT_ATOMS: atom_id res chain seq x y z
N MET A 1 -17.49 7.74 4.10
CA MET A 1 -18.62 7.28 4.93
C MET A 1 -19.47 6.35 4.09
N PRO A 2 -19.92 5.19 4.60
CA PRO A 2 -20.86 4.35 3.86
C PRO A 2 -22.20 5.04 3.70
N THR A 3 -22.92 4.79 2.60
CA THR A 3 -24.26 5.32 2.37
C THR A 3 -25.26 4.72 3.36
N GLU A 4 -25.11 3.44 3.65
CA GLU A 4 -25.89 2.70 4.62
C GLU A 4 -24.98 1.78 5.45
N GLY A 5 -25.43 1.38 6.63
CA GLY A 5 -24.68 0.50 7.52
C GLY A 5 -23.63 1.24 8.36
N ARG A 6 -22.72 0.48 8.97
CA ARG A 6 -21.68 0.99 9.86
C ARG A 6 -20.36 0.25 9.62
N VAL A 7 -19.27 1.01 9.53
CA VAL A 7 -17.89 0.49 9.60
C VAL A 7 -17.32 0.89 10.96
N THR A 8 -16.84 -0.09 11.73
CA THR A 8 -16.16 0.15 13.00
C THR A 8 -14.72 -0.29 12.89
N VAL A 9 -13.80 0.61 13.14
CA VAL A 9 -12.37 0.36 13.14
C VAL A 9 -11.83 0.55 14.56
N ARG A 10 -11.07 -0.42 15.05
CA ARG A 10 -10.38 -0.35 16.33
C ARG A 10 -8.89 -0.53 16.09
N GLY A 11 -8.13 0.55 16.19
CA GLY A 11 -6.70 0.56 15.92
C GLY A 11 -6.29 1.59 14.88
N ARG A 12 -4.97 1.69 14.67
CA ARG A 12 -4.40 2.61 13.69
C ARG A 12 -4.41 1.96 12.30
N VAL A 13 -5.06 2.59 11.36
CA VAL A 13 -5.09 2.17 9.96
C VAL A 13 -3.93 2.83 9.21
N ALA A 14 -3.16 2.04 8.47
CA ALA A 14 -2.23 2.53 7.46
C ALA A 14 -2.76 2.15 6.06
N PRO A 15 -3.41 3.09 5.38
CA PRO A 15 -3.87 2.86 4.02
C PRO A 15 -2.71 3.05 3.05
N MET A 16 -2.43 2.02 2.24
CA MET A 16 -1.51 2.07 1.12
C MET A 16 -2.30 2.14 -0.20
N LEU A 17 -3.19 3.13 -0.28
CA LEU A 17 -4.11 3.27 -1.42
C LEU A 17 -3.53 4.19 -2.50
N GLU A 18 -2.93 5.30 -2.10
CA GLU A 18 -2.32 6.29 -2.99
C GLU A 18 -0.95 6.69 -2.45
N LEU A 19 0.10 6.13 -3.03
CA LEU A 19 1.47 6.46 -2.66
C LEU A 19 1.80 7.89 -3.03
N GLY A 20 2.21 8.67 -2.03
CA GLY A 20 2.48 10.10 -2.23
C GLY A 20 1.22 10.98 -2.25
N ALA A 21 0.07 10.47 -1.82
CA ALA A 21 -1.10 11.30 -1.59
C ALA A 21 -0.75 12.45 -0.63
N GLY A 22 -1.08 13.67 -1.03
CA GLY A 22 -0.72 14.88 -0.28
C GLY A 22 0.70 15.41 -0.53
N PHE A 23 1.46 14.84 -1.47
CA PHE A 23 2.72 15.44 -1.91
C PHE A 23 2.47 16.75 -2.66
N ASP A 24 3.26 17.77 -2.31
CA ASP A 24 3.32 19.03 -3.04
C ASP A 24 4.55 19.05 -3.98
N ARG A 25 4.32 19.20 -5.27
CA ARG A 25 5.37 19.15 -6.29
C ARG A 25 6.33 20.33 -6.25
N GLU A 26 5.92 21.45 -5.69
CA GLU A 26 6.76 22.64 -5.53
C GLU A 26 7.69 22.55 -4.31
N MET A 27 7.34 21.71 -3.34
CA MET A 27 8.16 21.42 -2.18
C MET A 27 9.26 20.40 -2.50
N THR A 28 10.34 20.43 -1.74
CA THR A 28 11.44 19.46 -1.81
C THR A 28 10.99 18.06 -1.36
N GLY A 29 11.77 17.04 -1.71
CA GLY A 29 11.54 15.67 -1.20
C GLY A 29 11.55 15.65 0.33
N ARG A 30 12.47 16.37 0.97
CA ARG A 30 12.56 16.53 2.43
C ARG A 30 11.27 17.08 3.03
N GLU A 31 10.78 18.20 2.52
CA GLU A 31 9.54 18.82 3.00
C GLU A 31 8.35 17.88 2.81
N ASN A 32 8.30 17.16 1.71
CA ASN A 32 7.23 16.18 1.44
C ASN A 32 7.26 14.96 2.38
N VAL A 33 8.43 14.51 2.83
CA VAL A 33 8.53 13.46 3.86
C VAL A 33 7.84 13.92 5.14
N TYR A 34 8.09 15.15 5.59
CA TYR A 34 7.45 15.70 6.78
C TYR A 34 5.97 15.99 6.59
N LEU A 35 5.59 16.52 5.42
CA LEU A 35 4.20 16.82 5.07
C LEU A 35 3.38 15.53 5.08
N ASN A 36 3.85 14.48 4.40
CA ASN A 36 3.15 13.21 4.33
C ASN A 36 3.11 12.50 5.69
N GLY A 37 4.20 12.59 6.47
CA GLY A 37 4.22 12.13 7.85
C GLY A 37 3.13 12.79 8.71
N ALA A 38 2.93 14.11 8.56
CA ALA A 38 1.88 14.84 9.26
C ALA A 38 0.48 14.40 8.82
N VAL A 39 0.25 14.18 7.52
CA VAL A 39 -1.01 13.63 6.99
C VAL A 39 -1.29 12.25 7.58
N LEU A 40 -0.27 11.42 7.75
CA LEU A 40 -0.36 10.11 8.40
C LEU A 40 -0.48 10.20 9.94
N GLY A 41 -0.49 11.41 10.49
CA GLY A 41 -0.70 11.66 11.93
C GLY A 41 0.57 11.51 12.79
N PHE A 42 1.76 11.62 12.19
CA PHE A 42 3.03 11.63 12.93
C PHE A 42 3.43 13.03 13.36
N ARG A 43 4.04 13.13 14.54
CA ARG A 43 4.67 14.37 14.96
C ARG A 43 6.00 14.57 14.21
N ARG A 44 6.43 15.82 14.10
CA ARG A 44 7.68 16.17 13.44
C ARG A 44 8.89 15.41 14.03
N ALA A 45 8.98 15.34 15.35
CA ALA A 45 10.06 14.61 16.03
C ALA A 45 10.09 13.12 15.65
N ASP A 46 8.92 12.47 15.54
CA ASP A 46 8.82 11.08 15.12
C ASP A 46 9.35 10.89 13.68
N MET A 47 9.14 11.88 12.81
CA MET A 47 9.63 11.86 11.43
C MET A 47 11.11 12.20 11.32
N GLU A 48 11.67 13.03 12.20
CA GLU A 48 13.11 13.31 12.27
C GLU A 48 13.91 12.04 12.56
N GLU A 49 13.46 11.20 13.50
CA GLU A 49 14.09 9.91 13.81
C GLU A 49 14.02 8.90 12.64
N ARG A 50 13.04 9.05 11.75
CA ARG A 50 12.74 8.14 10.64
C ARG A 50 13.31 8.58 9.31
N PHE A 51 13.64 9.86 9.21
CA PHE A 51 13.95 10.53 7.96
C PHE A 51 15.05 9.82 7.15
N ASP A 52 16.18 9.56 7.77
CA ASP A 52 17.31 8.96 7.06
C ASP A 52 16.99 7.56 6.50
N ARG A 53 16.34 6.71 7.28
CA ARG A 53 15.97 5.36 6.79
C ARG A 53 14.90 5.39 5.71
N ILE A 54 13.96 6.37 5.74
CA ILE A 54 12.97 6.58 4.67
C ILE A 54 13.68 6.96 3.38
N VAL A 55 14.59 7.93 3.44
CA VAL A 55 15.34 8.45 2.30
C VAL A 55 16.25 7.37 1.69
N ASP A 56 16.93 6.60 2.54
CA ASP A 56 17.80 5.50 2.11
C ASP A 56 17.00 4.37 1.46
N PHE A 57 15.85 4.01 2.05
CA PHE A 57 14.98 3.00 1.46
C PHE A 57 14.46 3.42 0.08
N ALA A 58 14.05 4.70 -0.06
CA ALA A 58 13.58 5.25 -1.33
C ALA A 58 14.70 5.38 -2.39
N GLY A 59 15.97 5.44 -1.96
CA GLY A 59 17.13 5.64 -2.84
C GLY A 59 17.13 7.00 -3.54
N VAL A 60 16.71 8.05 -2.82
CA VAL A 60 16.60 9.42 -3.39
C VAL A 60 17.46 10.45 -2.63
N ARG A 61 18.45 10.01 -1.86
CA ARG A 61 19.26 10.87 -0.99
C ARG A 61 19.91 12.05 -1.74
N GLU A 62 20.44 11.81 -2.92
CA GLU A 62 21.09 12.87 -3.73
C GLU A 62 20.11 13.94 -4.23
N PHE A 63 18.83 13.60 -4.29
CA PHE A 63 17.77 14.48 -4.81
C PHE A 63 16.89 15.06 -3.70
N ILE A 64 17.09 14.68 -2.43
CA ILE A 64 16.12 14.92 -1.35
C ILE A 64 15.82 16.39 -1.11
N ASP A 65 16.77 17.28 -1.39
CA ASP A 65 16.64 18.72 -1.23
C ASP A 65 16.21 19.45 -2.53
N LEU A 66 15.90 18.69 -3.59
CA LEU A 66 15.33 19.22 -4.83
C LEU A 66 13.79 19.15 -4.82
N PRO A 67 13.10 20.09 -5.52
CA PRO A 67 11.64 20.05 -5.63
C PRO A 67 11.14 18.77 -6.31
N LEU A 68 10.03 18.19 -5.83
CA LEU A 68 9.46 16.96 -6.39
C LEU A 68 9.07 17.04 -7.86
N ARG A 69 8.82 18.24 -8.40
CA ARG A 69 8.56 18.41 -9.84
C ARG A 69 9.76 17.99 -10.71
N THR A 70 10.96 17.88 -10.14
CA THR A 70 12.17 17.43 -10.85
C THR A 70 12.38 15.91 -10.77
N TYR A 71 11.59 15.22 -9.94
CA TYR A 71 11.68 13.76 -9.77
C TYR A 71 11.00 13.03 -10.93
N SER A 72 11.53 11.87 -11.29
CA SER A 72 10.77 10.93 -12.12
C SER A 72 9.54 10.38 -11.37
N SER A 73 8.56 9.89 -12.10
CA SER A 73 7.38 9.24 -11.48
C SER A 73 7.78 8.07 -10.56
N GLY A 74 8.80 7.29 -10.95
CA GLY A 74 9.35 6.22 -10.13
C GLY A 74 9.98 6.73 -8.83
N MET A 75 10.71 7.85 -8.84
CA MET A 75 11.28 8.46 -7.63
C MET A 75 10.19 8.96 -6.68
N VAL A 76 9.15 9.60 -7.21
CA VAL A 76 8.00 10.05 -6.40
C VAL A 76 7.30 8.84 -5.76
N ALA A 77 7.04 7.80 -6.54
CA ALA A 77 6.38 6.60 -6.05
C ALA A 77 7.24 5.86 -5.00
N ARG A 78 8.57 5.75 -5.20
CA ARG A 78 9.48 5.15 -4.22
C ARG A 78 9.51 5.93 -2.91
N LEU A 79 9.54 7.28 -2.98
CA LEU A 79 9.50 8.11 -1.79
C LEU A 79 8.17 7.97 -1.04
N GLY A 80 7.04 8.01 -1.75
CA GLY A 80 5.71 7.80 -1.17
C GLY A 80 5.57 6.44 -0.50
N PHE A 81 6.05 5.38 -1.17
CA PHE A 81 6.08 4.04 -0.60
C PHE A 81 6.94 3.96 0.67
N ALA A 82 8.14 4.55 0.65
CA ALA A 82 9.04 4.55 1.78
C ALA A 82 8.41 5.23 3.01
N VAL A 83 7.77 6.39 2.83
CA VAL A 83 7.07 7.09 3.92
C VAL A 83 5.91 6.26 4.45
N ALA A 84 5.06 5.74 3.56
CA ALA A 84 3.87 4.97 3.94
C ALA A 84 4.20 3.67 4.68
N THR A 85 5.35 3.05 4.38
CA THR A 85 5.75 1.74 4.92
C THR A 85 6.71 1.82 6.09
N ASP A 86 7.18 2.99 6.48
CA ASP A 86 8.14 3.11 7.59
C ASP A 86 7.52 2.84 8.97
N VAL A 87 6.20 2.82 9.05
CA VAL A 87 5.49 2.64 10.31
C VAL A 87 4.77 1.31 10.33
N PRO A 88 4.98 0.49 11.37
CA PRO A 88 4.20 -0.72 11.54
C PRO A 88 2.73 -0.34 11.82
N PRO A 89 1.79 -0.76 10.97
CA PRO A 89 0.37 -0.51 11.18
C PRO A 89 -0.24 -1.50 12.18
N GLY A 90 -1.25 -1.09 12.93
CA GLY A 90 -2.15 -2.03 13.57
C GLY A 90 -3.00 -2.74 12.50
N ILE A 91 -3.57 -1.96 11.58
CA ILE A 91 -4.37 -2.44 10.45
C ILE A 91 -3.74 -1.95 9.15
N LEU A 92 -3.28 -2.88 8.31
CA LEU A 92 -2.70 -2.61 7.00
C LEU A 92 -3.77 -2.75 5.92
N ILE A 93 -3.94 -1.72 5.07
CA ILE A 93 -4.79 -1.80 3.88
C ILE A 93 -3.89 -1.65 2.65
N VAL A 94 -3.87 -2.67 1.79
CA VAL A 94 -3.07 -2.71 0.56
C VAL A 94 -4.01 -2.81 -0.64
N ASP A 95 -3.90 -1.87 -1.59
CA ASP A 95 -4.66 -1.87 -2.83
C ASP A 95 -3.69 -1.79 -4.02
N GLU A 96 -3.46 -2.91 -4.69
CA GLU A 96 -2.63 -3.09 -5.90
C GLU A 96 -1.23 -2.43 -5.93
N VAL A 97 -0.73 -1.93 -4.81
CA VAL A 97 0.41 -1.00 -4.68
C VAL A 97 1.78 -1.65 -4.96
N LEU A 98 1.84 -2.93 -5.37
CA LEU A 98 3.11 -3.67 -5.47
C LEU A 98 3.91 -3.43 -6.75
N SER A 99 3.44 -2.55 -7.67
CA SER A 99 4.18 -2.22 -8.90
C SER A 99 4.77 -0.81 -8.80
N VAL A 100 5.77 -0.62 -7.93
CA VAL A 100 6.35 0.68 -7.63
C VAL A 100 7.81 0.75 -8.08
N GLY A 101 8.12 1.63 -9.04
CA GLY A 101 9.49 1.85 -9.46
C GLY A 101 10.03 0.79 -10.43
N ASP A 102 11.32 0.48 -10.32
CA ASP A 102 12.01 -0.52 -11.12
C ASP A 102 11.96 -1.92 -10.47
N ALA A 103 12.51 -2.93 -11.19
CA ALA A 103 12.48 -4.31 -10.73
C ALA A 103 13.23 -4.54 -9.41
N GLU A 104 14.31 -3.78 -9.15
CA GLU A 104 15.07 -3.89 -7.92
C GLU A 104 14.26 -3.33 -6.73
N PHE A 105 13.63 -2.17 -6.94
CA PHE A 105 12.78 -1.57 -5.90
C PHE A 105 11.55 -2.42 -5.62
N ASN A 106 10.96 -3.04 -6.64
CA ASN A 106 9.81 -3.93 -6.47
C ASN A 106 10.12 -5.11 -5.52
N GLN A 107 11.31 -5.71 -5.62
CA GLN A 107 11.73 -6.76 -4.69
C GLN A 107 11.84 -6.26 -3.24
N LYS A 108 12.43 -5.07 -3.04
CA LYS A 108 12.50 -4.42 -1.71
C LYS A 108 11.10 -4.09 -1.17
N ALA A 109 10.21 -3.63 -2.04
CA ALA A 109 8.82 -3.30 -1.69
C ALA A 109 8.03 -4.55 -1.26
N GLU A 110 8.13 -5.65 -2.02
CA GLU A 110 7.50 -6.92 -1.65
C GLU A 110 7.99 -7.43 -0.30
N GLN A 111 9.30 -7.40 -0.06
CA GLN A 111 9.86 -7.79 1.23
C GLN A 111 9.31 -6.92 2.36
N ARG A 112 9.26 -5.60 2.17
CA ARG A 112 8.73 -4.66 3.15
C ARG A 112 7.25 -4.93 3.46
N ILE A 113 6.43 -5.23 2.44
CA ILE A 113 5.02 -5.59 2.63
C ILE A 113 4.87 -6.89 3.43
N ARG A 114 5.70 -7.90 3.17
CA ARG A 114 5.70 -9.14 3.97
C ARG A 114 6.04 -8.87 5.43
N GLU A 115 7.07 -8.05 5.70
CA GLU A 115 7.44 -7.65 7.05
C GLU A 115 6.32 -6.88 7.79
N LEU A 116 5.59 -6.02 7.05
CA LEU A 116 4.46 -5.28 7.60
C LEU A 116 3.25 -6.21 7.83
N HIS A 117 2.99 -7.14 6.91
CA HIS A 117 1.96 -8.16 7.07
C HIS A 117 2.17 -8.95 8.36
N ASP A 118 3.39 -9.44 8.61
CA ASP A 118 3.72 -10.25 9.77
C ASP A 118 3.64 -9.49 11.11
N LYS A 119 3.78 -8.16 11.05
CA LYS A 119 3.73 -7.26 12.22
C LYS A 119 2.34 -6.63 12.45
N SER A 120 1.42 -6.78 11.50
CA SER A 120 0.09 -6.19 11.58
C SER A 120 -0.89 -7.08 12.34
N GLU A 121 -1.79 -6.48 13.10
CA GLU A 121 -2.88 -7.20 13.77
C GLU A 121 -3.95 -7.68 12.76
N ALA A 122 -4.17 -6.89 11.71
CA ALA A 122 -5.07 -7.21 10.62
C ALA A 122 -4.56 -6.66 9.29
N VAL A 123 -4.76 -7.41 8.21
CA VAL A 123 -4.42 -6.98 6.85
C VAL A 123 -5.65 -7.12 5.96
N LEU A 124 -6.00 -6.04 5.27
CA LEU A 124 -6.98 -6.04 4.19
C LEU A 124 -6.25 -5.79 2.87
N MET A 125 -6.26 -6.79 2.00
CA MET A 125 -5.58 -6.73 0.71
C MET A 125 -6.58 -6.79 -0.43
N VAL A 126 -6.45 -5.86 -1.38
CA VAL A 126 -7.14 -5.90 -2.68
C VAL A 126 -6.07 -6.12 -3.74
N SER A 127 -6.21 -7.14 -4.55
CA SER A 127 -5.25 -7.47 -5.61
C SER A 127 -5.88 -8.31 -6.71
N HIS A 128 -5.39 -8.14 -7.92
CA HIS A 128 -5.66 -9.04 -9.05
C HIS A 128 -4.66 -10.21 -9.13
N ASN A 129 -3.61 -10.21 -8.29
CA ASN A 129 -2.65 -11.31 -8.22
C ASN A 129 -3.17 -12.44 -7.34
N LEU A 130 -3.84 -13.41 -7.97
CA LEU A 130 -4.46 -14.54 -7.29
C LEU A 130 -3.46 -15.43 -6.55
N SER A 131 -2.21 -15.52 -7.03
CA SER A 131 -1.15 -16.28 -6.38
C SER A 131 -0.74 -15.64 -5.05
N LEU A 132 -0.61 -14.30 -5.05
CA LEU A 132 -0.33 -13.53 -3.84
C LEU A 132 -1.46 -13.66 -2.82
N MET A 133 -2.72 -13.57 -3.27
CA MET A 133 -3.91 -13.75 -2.42
C MET A 133 -3.91 -15.12 -1.73
N ARG A 134 -3.60 -16.19 -2.47
CA ARG A 134 -3.49 -17.55 -1.92
C ARG A 134 -2.35 -17.71 -0.91
N ALA A 135 -1.24 -17.01 -1.12
CA ALA A 135 -0.06 -17.13 -0.27
C ALA A 135 -0.15 -16.34 1.03
N MET A 136 -0.83 -15.18 1.01
CA MET A 136 -0.80 -14.22 2.11
C MET A 136 -2.12 -14.13 2.90
N CYS A 137 -3.26 -14.48 2.30
CA CYS A 137 -4.56 -14.30 2.94
C CYS A 137 -5.04 -15.57 3.64
N GLN A 138 -5.62 -15.42 4.83
CA GLN A 138 -6.33 -16.50 5.52
C GLN A 138 -7.75 -16.67 4.99
N ARG A 139 -8.33 -15.62 4.44
CA ARG A 139 -9.68 -15.61 3.85
C ARG A 139 -9.70 -14.67 2.65
N VAL A 140 -10.44 -15.04 1.63
CA VAL A 140 -10.67 -14.23 0.44
C VAL A 140 -12.15 -13.94 0.29
N ALA A 141 -12.48 -12.71 -0.13
CA ALA A 141 -13.82 -12.30 -0.49
C ALA A 141 -13.85 -11.96 -1.99
N TRP A 142 -14.75 -12.60 -2.74
CA TRP A 142 -14.99 -12.28 -4.13
C TRP A 142 -16.15 -11.28 -4.25
N LEU A 143 -15.84 -10.09 -4.74
CA LEU A 143 -16.81 -9.05 -5.07
C LEU A 143 -17.03 -8.99 -6.59
N ASP A 144 -18.28 -8.94 -7.02
CA ASP A 144 -18.67 -8.83 -8.42
C ASP A 144 -19.78 -7.80 -8.57
N HIS A 145 -19.50 -6.70 -9.29
CA HIS A 145 -20.40 -5.56 -9.43
C HIS A 145 -21.01 -5.07 -8.10
N GLY A 146 -20.17 -4.92 -7.08
CA GLY A 146 -20.57 -4.46 -5.74
C GLY A 146 -21.33 -5.50 -4.91
N ARG A 147 -21.48 -6.73 -5.40
CA ARG A 147 -22.12 -7.83 -4.65
C ARG A 147 -21.10 -8.85 -4.19
N LEU A 148 -21.18 -9.22 -2.93
CA LEU A 148 -20.38 -10.31 -2.36
C LEU A 148 -20.88 -11.65 -2.91
N ARG A 149 -20.03 -12.36 -3.67
CA ARG A 149 -20.34 -13.67 -4.28
C ARG A 149 -19.92 -14.83 -3.41
N ALA A 150 -18.71 -14.75 -2.83
CA ALA A 150 -18.17 -15.79 -1.97
C ALA A 150 -17.23 -15.19 -0.93
N VAL A 151 -17.13 -15.83 0.22
CA VAL A 151 -16.10 -15.55 1.25
C VAL A 151 -15.68 -16.89 1.84
N GLY A 152 -14.38 -17.15 1.89
CA GLY A 152 -13.92 -18.42 2.46
C GLY A 152 -12.42 -18.65 2.27
N ASP A 153 -12.06 -19.92 2.22
CA ASP A 153 -10.69 -20.36 1.96
C ASP A 153 -10.17 -19.79 0.63
N PRO A 154 -8.93 -19.29 0.60
CA PRO A 154 -8.36 -18.68 -0.60
C PRO A 154 -8.35 -19.61 -1.82
N ALA A 155 -8.06 -20.90 -1.65
CA ALA A 155 -8.02 -21.84 -2.78
C ALA A 155 -9.40 -22.04 -3.39
N ASP A 156 -10.43 -22.17 -2.55
CA ASP A 156 -11.81 -22.41 -2.98
C ASP A 156 -12.41 -21.17 -3.67
N VAL A 157 -12.27 -19.99 -3.06
CA VAL A 157 -12.85 -18.76 -3.60
C VAL A 157 -12.15 -18.35 -4.89
N VAL A 158 -10.82 -18.49 -4.95
CA VAL A 158 -10.06 -18.19 -6.18
C VAL A 158 -10.43 -19.16 -7.31
N ALA A 159 -10.63 -20.45 -7.02
CA ALA A 159 -11.07 -21.41 -8.03
C ALA A 159 -12.46 -21.04 -8.61
N GLN A 160 -13.43 -20.69 -7.75
CA GLN A 160 -14.74 -20.23 -8.15
C GLN A 160 -14.67 -18.97 -9.04
N TYR A 161 -13.84 -18.00 -8.65
CA TYR A 161 -13.62 -16.80 -9.42
C TYR A 161 -13.03 -17.10 -10.80
N GLN A 162 -12.01 -17.95 -10.88
CA GLN A 162 -11.37 -18.34 -12.15
C GLN A 162 -12.36 -19.03 -13.10
N THR A 163 -13.19 -19.94 -12.58
CA THR A 163 -14.23 -20.60 -13.37
C THR A 163 -15.23 -19.59 -13.93
N ALA A 164 -15.72 -18.70 -13.10
CA ALA A 164 -16.70 -17.67 -13.53
C ALA A 164 -16.12 -16.70 -14.57
N VAL A 165 -14.82 -16.35 -14.46
CA VAL A 165 -14.15 -15.50 -15.47
C VAL A 165 -13.99 -16.24 -16.78
N ALA A 166 -13.61 -17.52 -16.76
CA ALA A 166 -13.47 -18.35 -17.98
C ALA A 166 -14.80 -18.50 -18.71
N GLU A 167 -15.90 -18.72 -18.00
CA GLU A 167 -17.25 -18.81 -18.58
C GLU A 167 -17.69 -17.51 -19.27
N ARG A 168 -17.32 -16.34 -18.73
CA ARG A 168 -17.64 -15.02 -19.35
C ARG A 168 -16.84 -14.72 -20.62
N GLN A 169 -15.67 -15.32 -20.79
CA GLN A 169 -14.84 -15.14 -21.99
C GLN A 169 -15.29 -16.02 -23.16
N LEU A 170 -16.18 -16.96 -22.93
CA LEU A 170 -16.71 -17.87 -23.94
C LEU A 170 -18.04 -17.40 -24.55
N VAL A 171 -18.58 -16.29 -24.06
CA VAL A 171 -19.82 -15.64 -24.55
C VAL A 171 -19.50 -14.31 -25.23
#